data_38bb273439c0c08742d94b51125f0cdb
#
_entry.id   38bb273439c0c08742d94b51125f0cdb
#
_cell.length_a   1.000
_cell.length_b   1.000
_cell.length_c   1.000
_cell.angle_alpha   90.00
_cell.angle_beta   90.00
_cell.angle_gamma   90.00
#
_symmetry.space_group_name_H-M   'P 1'
#
loop_
_entity.id
_entity.type
_entity.pdbx_description
1 polymer ?
#
loop_
_entity_poly.entity_id
_entity_poly.type
_entity_poly.pdbx_seq_one_letter_code
_entity_poly.pdbx_strand_id
1 'polypeptide(L)'
;MTATGTETGSRPDIAPDIEDVMALSPLQEGLYSLTVLSALADSVAEDPYVIGMAADISGALDADLLRDCAAKMLTRHPNLRASFFSQGIPRPVQIVPSRVELPWRHVAAAPEDVETLEAAERRRPFDFERAPAIRFLLIELPGARWRLVITAHHIVIDGWSLPVFVNEMMILYWASGDLEALPGAPRPYRDYIGWLANRDQAASQQIWRQHLADLPGPTLLSAAMGGAPSDSAGLPRGTELRIDSPATAELVEGARSRGVTVNTLLQMAWALVVSRLTDRDDVVFGVTVSGRPAELAGVETMIGLFINTVPLRVRLDAAVAVGAQCRALQRDAATLRDHGYLGHAQLRALGGVGEMFDTLLVYENFPLGGMAAAGELTSAGVTFRPAALESLTHFPVVIAAHMAGSELVVQMEVIDGALGVTTAATLGRRVTATAQRLLQRWERPLREVSVLLDDEAAP
;
A
#
# COMPACT_ATOMS: atom_id res chain seq x y z
N MET A 1 37.13 54.77 -13.48
CA MET A 1 35.95 54.63 -12.61
C MET A 1 35.63 53.15 -12.54
N THR A 2 35.96 52.58 -11.44
CA THR A 2 35.95 51.16 -11.11
C THR A 2 34.56 50.67 -10.77
N ALA A 3 34.08 49.66 -11.47
CA ALA A 3 32.85 48.94 -11.12
C ALA A 3 33.24 47.73 -10.27
N THR A 4 32.83 47.75 -9.02
CA THR A 4 32.95 46.66 -8.06
C THR A 4 31.90 45.58 -8.39
N GLY A 5 32.34 44.42 -8.87
CA GLY A 5 31.56 43.24 -8.97
C GLY A 5 31.40 42.59 -7.58
N THR A 6 30.20 42.45 -7.11
CA THR A 6 29.84 41.60 -5.96
C THR A 6 29.85 40.15 -6.38
N GLU A 7 30.90 39.42 -6.00
CA GLU A 7 30.92 37.96 -6.01
C GLU A 7 29.90 37.45 -4.97
N THR A 8 28.82 36.88 -5.44
CA THR A 8 27.95 36.04 -4.63
C THR A 8 28.67 34.71 -4.40
N GLY A 9 29.29 34.58 -3.23
CA GLY A 9 29.91 33.36 -2.80
C GLY A 9 28.88 32.21 -2.75
N SER A 10 29.03 31.25 -3.66
CA SER A 10 28.36 29.95 -3.54
C SER A 10 28.83 29.29 -2.25
N ARG A 11 27.93 29.01 -1.32
CA ARG A 11 28.20 28.12 -0.19
C ARG A 11 28.82 26.83 -0.75
N PRO A 12 29.92 26.32 -0.15
CA PRO A 12 30.43 25.01 -0.55
C PRO A 12 29.35 23.99 -0.31
N ASP A 13 29.04 23.20 -1.35
CA ASP A 13 28.17 22.02 -1.30
C ASP A 13 28.92 20.99 -0.43
N ILE A 14 28.75 21.08 0.89
CA ILE A 14 29.27 20.08 1.81
C ILE A 14 28.35 18.90 1.64
N ALA A 15 28.82 17.83 1.00
CA ALA A 15 28.09 16.57 0.91
C ALA A 15 27.61 16.19 2.33
N PRO A 16 26.33 15.86 2.52
CA PRO A 16 25.82 15.52 3.84
C PRO A 16 26.58 14.30 4.38
N ASP A 17 26.90 14.33 5.67
CA ASP A 17 27.51 13.19 6.35
C ASP A 17 26.56 11.99 6.21
N ILE A 18 27.10 10.87 5.75
CA ILE A 18 26.33 9.61 5.58
C ILE A 18 26.28 8.93 6.94
N GLU A 19 25.06 8.68 7.41
CA GLU A 19 24.81 7.90 8.63
C GLU A 19 24.80 6.40 8.35
N ASP A 20 24.16 6.00 7.22
CA ASP A 20 24.02 4.60 6.87
C ASP A 20 23.93 4.38 5.36
N VAL A 21 24.33 3.17 4.91
CA VAL A 21 24.13 2.67 3.54
C VAL A 21 23.60 1.24 3.61
N MET A 22 22.50 0.98 2.94
CA MET A 22 21.83 -0.32 2.98
C MET A 22 21.43 -0.77 1.57
N ALA A 23 21.27 -2.09 1.39
CA ALA A 23 20.59 -2.62 0.21
C ALA A 23 19.11 -2.21 0.22
N LEU A 24 18.46 -2.27 -0.94
CA LEU A 24 17.01 -2.12 -1.04
C LEU A 24 16.33 -3.43 -0.63
N SER A 25 15.10 -3.33 -0.09
CA SER A 25 14.21 -4.48 0.00
C SER A 25 13.71 -4.88 -1.40
N PRO A 26 13.20 -6.11 -1.59
CA PRO A 26 12.74 -6.57 -2.89
C PRO A 26 11.68 -5.67 -3.54
N LEU A 27 10.73 -5.16 -2.75
CA LEU A 27 9.74 -4.22 -3.29
C LEU A 27 10.36 -2.84 -3.56
N GLN A 28 11.28 -2.36 -2.72
CA GLN A 28 12.01 -1.12 -3.00
C GLN A 28 12.76 -1.19 -4.34
N GLU A 29 13.41 -2.32 -4.66
CA GLU A 29 14.07 -2.53 -5.96
C GLU A 29 13.07 -2.43 -7.11
N GLY A 30 11.89 -3.01 -6.97
CA GLY A 30 10.81 -2.93 -7.96
C GLY A 30 10.31 -1.51 -8.17
N LEU A 31 9.98 -0.81 -7.09
CA LEU A 31 9.49 0.59 -7.14
C LEU A 31 10.55 1.53 -7.72
N TYR A 32 11.79 1.40 -7.26
CA TYR A 32 12.91 2.19 -7.78
C TYR A 32 13.06 2.02 -9.30
N SER A 33 13.03 0.76 -9.78
CA SER A 33 13.15 0.46 -11.20
C SER A 33 11.99 1.05 -12.01
N LEU A 34 10.75 0.95 -11.52
CA LEU A 34 9.58 1.51 -12.20
C LEU A 34 9.66 3.03 -12.31
N THR A 35 9.99 3.72 -11.23
CA THR A 35 10.10 5.18 -11.23
C THR A 35 11.24 5.68 -12.13
N VAL A 36 12.40 5.00 -12.11
CA VAL A 36 13.53 5.35 -13.00
C VAL A 36 13.15 5.13 -14.46
N LEU A 37 12.48 4.03 -14.80
CA LEU A 37 12.03 3.75 -16.17
C LEU A 37 10.99 4.76 -16.64
N SER A 38 10.04 5.14 -15.80
CA SER A 38 9.03 6.17 -16.11
C SER A 38 9.66 7.52 -16.38
N ALA A 39 10.67 7.90 -15.58
CA ALA A 39 11.40 9.14 -15.78
C ALA A 39 12.20 9.17 -17.08
N LEU A 40 12.77 8.02 -17.51
CA LEU A 40 13.48 7.89 -18.79
C LEU A 40 12.56 7.91 -20.02
N ALA A 41 11.29 7.54 -19.84
CA ALA A 41 10.30 7.52 -20.91
C ALA A 41 9.63 8.89 -21.17
N ASP A 42 10.07 9.97 -20.48
CA ASP A 42 9.40 11.29 -20.49
C ASP A 42 7.88 11.18 -20.23
N SER A 43 7.47 10.17 -19.47
CA SER A 43 6.07 9.93 -19.15
C SER A 43 5.56 11.02 -18.22
N VAL A 44 4.52 11.73 -18.66
CA VAL A 44 3.80 12.73 -17.86
C VAL A 44 2.82 12.04 -16.87
N ALA A 45 2.79 10.71 -16.86
CA ALA A 45 1.89 9.95 -16.00
C ALA A 45 2.21 10.19 -14.51
N GLU A 46 1.16 10.33 -13.71
CA GLU A 46 1.30 10.45 -12.26
C GLU A 46 1.89 9.14 -11.69
N ASP A 47 2.83 9.26 -10.76
CA ASP A 47 3.40 8.11 -10.07
C ASP A 47 2.34 7.51 -9.12
N PRO A 48 1.86 6.28 -9.37
CA PRO A 48 0.84 5.66 -8.53
C PRO A 48 1.34 5.30 -7.13
N TYR A 49 2.64 5.33 -6.90
CA TYR A 49 3.25 5.02 -5.62
C TYR A 49 3.49 6.23 -4.72
N VAL A 50 2.99 7.39 -5.13
CA VAL A 50 2.92 8.57 -4.27
C VAL A 50 1.68 8.45 -3.37
N ILE A 51 1.90 8.36 -2.07
CA ILE A 51 0.86 8.28 -1.04
C ILE A 51 0.53 9.70 -0.58
N GLY A 52 -0.76 10.01 -0.53
CA GLY A 52 -1.28 11.25 0.04
C GLY A 52 -2.10 10.96 1.30
N MET A 53 -1.78 11.61 2.40
CA MET A 53 -2.60 11.62 3.60
C MET A 53 -2.95 13.05 3.97
N ALA A 54 -4.24 13.30 4.24
CA ALA A 54 -4.72 14.60 4.65
C ALA A 54 -5.48 14.53 5.97
N ALA A 55 -5.30 15.57 6.80
CA ALA A 55 -6.04 15.75 8.03
C ALA A 55 -6.57 17.18 8.13
N ASP A 56 -7.85 17.31 8.48
CA ASP A 56 -8.43 18.60 8.90
C ASP A 56 -8.02 18.89 10.33
N ILE A 57 -7.62 20.11 10.58
CA ILE A 57 -7.27 20.56 11.93
C ILE A 57 -8.11 21.80 12.25
N SER A 58 -8.62 21.85 13.46
CA SER A 58 -9.37 23.01 13.95
C SER A 58 -8.89 23.40 15.36
N GLY A 59 -8.96 24.71 15.66
CA GLY A 59 -8.52 25.28 16.93
C GLY A 59 -7.21 26.05 16.82
N ALA A 60 -6.61 26.38 17.97
CA ALA A 60 -5.40 27.19 18.05
C ALA A 60 -4.13 26.35 17.79
N LEU A 61 -3.95 25.92 16.53
CA LEU A 61 -2.79 25.12 16.13
C LEU A 61 -1.50 25.95 16.27
N ASP A 62 -0.51 25.37 16.93
CA ASP A 62 0.88 25.85 16.88
C ASP A 62 1.58 25.21 15.67
N ALA A 63 1.66 25.97 14.57
CA ALA A 63 2.21 25.50 13.30
C ALA A 63 3.74 25.26 13.37
N ASP A 64 4.44 26.06 14.18
CA ASP A 64 5.90 25.90 14.37
C ASP A 64 6.21 24.65 15.18
N LEU A 65 5.44 24.38 16.23
CA LEU A 65 5.54 23.14 17.01
C LEU A 65 5.23 21.91 16.11
N LEU A 66 4.20 21.98 15.26
CA LEU A 66 3.87 20.87 14.36
C LEU A 66 5.00 20.59 13.36
N ARG A 67 5.61 21.64 12.82
CA ARG A 67 6.78 21.55 11.96
C ARG A 67 7.97 20.92 12.68
N ASP A 68 8.24 21.34 13.93
CA ASP A 68 9.32 20.77 14.75
C ASP A 68 9.07 19.28 15.02
N CYS A 69 7.83 18.90 15.33
CA CYS A 69 7.45 17.49 15.48
C CYS A 69 7.72 16.68 14.20
N ALA A 70 7.36 17.20 13.03
CA ALA A 70 7.65 16.53 11.76
C ALA A 70 9.16 16.36 11.53
N ALA A 71 9.98 17.35 11.86
CA ALA A 71 11.44 17.24 11.79
C ALA A 71 12.01 16.19 12.76
N LYS A 72 11.48 16.13 13.99
CA LYS A 72 11.82 15.10 14.98
C LYS A 72 11.47 13.69 14.52
N MET A 73 10.34 13.52 13.81
CA MET A 73 9.97 12.23 13.22
C MET A 73 11.00 11.75 12.19
N LEU A 74 11.52 12.63 11.32
CA LEU A 74 12.57 12.27 10.37
C LEU A 74 13.90 11.93 11.07
N THR A 75 14.17 12.52 12.22
CA THR A 75 15.35 12.20 13.03
C THR A 75 15.18 10.84 13.73
N ARG A 76 14.00 10.57 14.26
CA ARG A 76 13.68 9.34 14.98
C ARG A 76 13.64 8.10 14.06
N HIS A 77 13.22 8.27 12.80
CA HIS A 77 13.10 7.20 11.79
C HIS A 77 14.06 7.46 10.62
N PRO A 78 15.34 7.06 10.73
CA PRO A 78 16.39 7.40 9.77
C PRO A 78 16.07 7.00 8.32
N ASN A 79 15.39 5.88 8.08
CA ASN A 79 15.02 5.43 6.75
C ASN A 79 14.07 6.40 6.00
N LEU A 80 13.32 7.26 6.71
CA LEU A 80 12.54 8.33 6.08
C LEU A 80 13.41 9.42 5.44
N ARG A 81 14.69 9.48 5.82
CA ARG A 81 15.69 10.38 5.23
C ARG A 81 16.43 9.73 4.06
N ALA A 82 16.12 8.50 3.68
CA ALA A 82 16.85 7.79 2.64
C ALA A 82 16.73 8.46 1.27
N SER A 83 17.84 8.50 0.54
CA SER A 83 17.92 8.66 -0.91
C SER A 83 18.31 7.33 -1.55
N PHE A 84 18.08 7.19 -2.85
CA PHE A 84 18.26 5.93 -3.55
C PHE A 84 19.19 6.17 -4.76
N PHE A 85 20.17 5.31 -4.92
CA PHE A 85 21.22 5.51 -5.89
C PHE A 85 21.61 4.21 -6.59
N SER A 86 21.85 4.26 -7.91
CA SER A 86 22.26 3.08 -8.70
C SER A 86 23.40 3.37 -9.68
N GLN A 87 23.80 4.63 -9.85
CA GLN A 87 24.81 4.98 -10.87
C GLN A 87 26.19 4.46 -10.48
N GLY A 88 26.84 3.72 -11.38
CA GLY A 88 28.20 3.23 -11.18
C GLY A 88 28.34 2.10 -10.15
N ILE A 89 27.25 1.53 -9.66
CA ILE A 89 27.24 0.40 -8.70
C ILE A 89 26.42 -0.76 -9.23
N PRO A 90 26.78 -2.03 -8.88
CA PRO A 90 26.13 -3.22 -9.45
C PRO A 90 24.69 -3.44 -9.00
N ARG A 91 24.29 -2.85 -7.87
CA ARG A 91 22.92 -2.91 -7.32
C ARG A 91 22.56 -1.58 -6.69
N PRO A 92 21.30 -1.15 -6.77
CA PRO A 92 20.88 0.07 -6.10
C PRO A 92 21.05 -0.04 -4.59
N VAL A 93 21.36 1.09 -3.96
CA VAL A 93 21.49 1.24 -2.51
C VAL A 93 20.60 2.38 -2.02
N GLN A 94 20.21 2.31 -0.76
CA GLN A 94 19.64 3.42 -0.05
C GLN A 94 20.72 4.04 0.86
N ILE A 95 20.86 5.35 0.77
CA ILE A 95 21.83 6.16 1.53
C ILE A 95 21.04 7.02 2.50
N VAL A 96 21.33 6.88 3.78
CA VAL A 96 20.70 7.66 4.84
C VAL A 96 21.67 8.77 5.27
N PRO A 97 21.39 10.04 4.95
CA PRO A 97 22.20 11.15 5.46
C PRO A 97 21.91 11.39 6.94
N SER A 98 22.89 11.87 7.69
CA SER A 98 22.72 12.19 9.12
C SER A 98 21.71 13.30 9.36
N ARG A 99 21.54 14.20 8.38
CA ARG A 99 20.59 15.32 8.43
C ARG A 99 19.96 15.55 7.07
N VAL A 100 18.71 15.99 7.08
CA VAL A 100 17.99 16.49 5.89
C VAL A 100 17.29 17.80 6.24
N GLU A 101 17.08 18.63 5.25
CA GLU A 101 16.16 19.74 5.38
C GLU A 101 14.72 19.18 5.34
N LEU A 102 13.87 19.59 6.29
CA LEU A 102 12.46 19.18 6.30
C LEU A 102 11.74 19.84 5.11
N PRO A 103 11.18 19.07 4.17
CA PRO A 103 10.38 19.63 3.07
C PRO A 103 9.02 20.09 3.60
N TRP A 104 8.96 21.29 4.14
CA TRP A 104 7.79 21.89 4.75
C TRP A 104 7.34 23.13 3.95
N ARG A 105 6.09 23.14 3.57
CA ARG A 105 5.42 24.33 2.99
C ARG A 105 4.26 24.74 3.89
N HIS A 106 4.14 26.04 4.12
CA HIS A 106 2.99 26.63 4.82
C HIS A 106 2.40 27.71 3.90
N VAL A 107 1.11 27.59 3.58
CA VAL A 107 0.40 28.48 2.68
C VAL A 107 -0.96 28.86 3.27
N ALA A 108 -1.40 30.10 3.09
CA ALA A 108 -2.77 30.51 3.35
C ALA A 108 -3.59 30.35 2.06
N ALA A 109 -4.81 29.81 2.16
CA ALA A 109 -5.67 29.58 1.01
C ALA A 109 -7.16 29.70 1.35
N ALA A 110 -8.00 29.83 0.32
CA ALA A 110 -9.43 29.70 0.45
C ALA A 110 -9.85 28.22 0.46
N PRO A 111 -11.00 27.86 1.07
CA PRO A 111 -11.46 26.48 1.13
C PRO A 111 -11.61 25.81 -0.25
N GLU A 112 -11.99 26.57 -1.27
CA GLU A 112 -12.14 26.12 -2.65
C GLU A 112 -10.82 25.76 -3.34
N ASP A 113 -9.67 26.22 -2.83
CA ASP A 113 -8.36 25.95 -3.40
C ASP A 113 -7.70 24.69 -2.83
N VAL A 114 -8.25 24.11 -1.76
CA VAL A 114 -7.64 22.99 -1.02
C VAL A 114 -7.38 21.79 -1.92
N GLU A 115 -8.40 21.33 -2.66
CA GLU A 115 -8.27 20.17 -3.56
C GLU A 115 -7.21 20.41 -4.66
N THR A 116 -7.14 21.63 -5.17
CA THR A 116 -6.15 22.01 -6.19
C THR A 116 -4.73 21.95 -5.62
N LEU A 117 -4.53 22.42 -4.39
CA LEU A 117 -3.24 22.39 -3.71
C LEU A 117 -2.80 20.96 -3.36
N GLU A 118 -3.74 20.12 -2.89
CA GLU A 118 -3.49 18.69 -2.62
C GLU A 118 -3.11 17.95 -3.89
N ALA A 119 -3.88 18.12 -4.96
CA ALA A 119 -3.60 17.50 -6.25
C ALA A 119 -2.24 17.96 -6.84
N ALA A 120 -1.91 19.26 -6.72
CA ALA A 120 -0.62 19.79 -7.15
C ALA A 120 0.55 19.21 -6.33
N GLU A 121 0.35 19.03 -5.00
CA GLU A 121 1.37 18.44 -4.14
C GLU A 121 1.59 16.97 -4.48
N ARG A 122 0.52 16.21 -4.75
CA ARG A 122 0.60 14.82 -5.14
C ARG A 122 1.32 14.62 -6.49
N ARG A 123 1.03 15.46 -7.49
CA ARG A 123 1.62 15.36 -8.84
C ARG A 123 3.09 15.74 -8.88
N ARG A 124 3.61 16.40 -7.87
CA ARG A 124 5.01 16.80 -7.83
C ARG A 124 5.89 15.55 -7.65
N PRO A 125 6.77 15.22 -8.61
CA PRO A 125 7.58 14.01 -8.52
C PRO A 125 8.56 14.05 -7.35
N PHE A 126 9.00 12.88 -6.90
CA PHE A 126 10.13 12.74 -5.98
C PHE A 126 11.41 12.48 -6.79
N ASP A 127 12.45 13.22 -6.45
CA ASP A 127 13.81 12.95 -6.92
C ASP A 127 14.46 11.97 -5.92
N PHE A 128 14.64 10.73 -6.29
CA PHE A 128 15.16 9.70 -5.40
C PHE A 128 16.64 9.90 -5.04
N GLU A 129 17.39 10.64 -5.82
CA GLU A 129 18.78 10.98 -5.49
C GLU A 129 18.85 12.08 -4.42
N ARG A 130 17.73 12.79 -4.16
CA ARG A 130 17.59 13.84 -3.17
C ARG A 130 16.64 13.44 -2.05
N ALA A 131 17.19 13.17 -0.88
CA ALA A 131 16.41 12.90 0.33
C ALA A 131 15.69 14.16 0.85
N PRO A 132 14.55 14.01 1.56
CA PRO A 132 13.78 12.79 1.80
C PRO A 132 12.64 12.58 0.77
N ALA A 133 12.17 11.34 0.64
CA ALA A 133 11.00 11.00 -0.18
C ALA A 133 9.67 11.14 0.60
N ILE A 134 9.59 12.14 1.45
CA ILE A 134 8.39 12.55 2.22
C ILE A 134 8.39 14.08 2.33
N ARG A 135 7.22 14.71 2.26
CA ARG A 135 7.05 16.16 2.35
C ARG A 135 5.72 16.54 2.99
N PHE A 136 5.66 17.77 3.50
CA PHE A 136 4.55 18.28 4.28
C PHE A 136 4.04 19.59 3.71
N LEU A 137 2.72 19.74 3.61
CA LEU A 137 2.04 20.97 3.24
C LEU A 137 1.00 21.28 4.33
N LEU A 138 1.16 22.42 5.00
CA LEU A 138 0.18 22.96 5.91
C LEU A 138 -0.58 24.09 5.20
N ILE A 139 -1.88 23.96 5.06
CA ILE A 139 -2.76 24.96 4.45
C ILE A 139 -3.55 25.64 5.57
N GLU A 140 -3.35 26.94 5.74
CA GLU A 140 -4.10 27.77 6.67
C GLU A 140 -5.40 28.24 6.01
N LEU A 141 -6.52 28.01 6.68
CA LEU A 141 -7.86 28.33 6.22
C LEU A 141 -8.52 29.36 7.14
N PRO A 142 -9.50 30.13 6.66
CA PRO A 142 -10.24 31.07 7.50
C PRO A 142 -10.91 30.41 8.69
N GLY A 143 -10.92 31.07 9.86
CA GLY A 143 -11.61 30.62 11.05
C GLY A 143 -10.87 29.58 11.90
N ALA A 144 -9.56 29.73 12.05
CA ALA A 144 -8.70 28.80 12.81
C ALA A 144 -8.88 27.33 12.38
N ARG A 145 -8.93 27.12 11.08
CA ARG A 145 -8.97 25.80 10.43
C ARG A 145 -7.72 25.62 9.59
N TRP A 146 -7.30 24.39 9.47
CA TRP A 146 -6.08 24.02 8.77
C TRP A 146 -6.28 22.70 8.04
N ARG A 147 -5.52 22.48 6.99
CA ARG A 147 -5.39 21.19 6.33
C ARG A 147 -3.91 20.81 6.31
N LEU A 148 -3.57 19.70 6.98
CA LEU A 148 -2.25 19.11 6.88
C LEU A 148 -2.27 18.04 5.79
N VAL A 149 -1.36 18.17 4.84
CA VAL A 149 -1.14 17.15 3.79
C VAL A 149 0.27 16.59 3.96
N ILE A 150 0.36 15.27 4.11
CA ILE A 150 1.62 14.53 4.14
C ILE A 150 1.68 13.72 2.87
N THR A 151 2.68 13.97 2.04
CA THR A 151 2.91 13.23 0.79
C THR A 151 4.20 12.47 0.91
N ALA A 152 4.17 11.17 0.67
CA ALA A 152 5.35 10.31 0.73
C ALA A 152 5.37 9.35 -0.47
N HIS A 153 6.55 8.87 -0.84
CA HIS A 153 6.65 7.77 -1.77
C HIS A 153 6.65 6.44 -1.01
N HIS A 154 5.95 5.44 -1.55
CA HIS A 154 5.89 4.11 -0.96
C HIS A 154 7.27 3.49 -0.71
N ILE A 155 8.30 3.91 -1.43
CA ILE A 155 9.68 3.40 -1.27
C ILE A 155 10.25 3.59 0.15
N VAL A 156 9.72 4.56 0.92
CA VAL A 156 10.16 4.84 2.30
C VAL A 156 9.13 4.47 3.37
N ILE A 157 7.87 4.21 3.00
CA ILE A 157 6.80 3.98 3.97
C ILE A 157 5.67 3.14 3.36
N ASP A 158 5.09 2.23 4.14
CA ASP A 158 3.92 1.44 3.75
C ASP A 158 2.65 1.83 4.53
N GLY A 159 1.52 1.24 4.14
CA GLY A 159 0.23 1.51 4.78
C GLY A 159 0.16 1.13 6.26
N TRP A 160 0.94 0.14 6.72
CA TRP A 160 1.05 -0.18 8.15
C TRP A 160 1.83 0.88 8.92
N SER A 161 2.88 1.41 8.31
CA SER A 161 3.77 2.40 8.93
C SER A 161 3.11 3.77 9.06
N LEU A 162 2.18 4.13 8.18
CA LEU A 162 1.52 5.44 8.19
C LEU A 162 0.78 5.73 9.51
N PRO A 163 -0.10 4.85 10.03
CA PRO A 163 -0.72 5.05 11.34
C PRO A 163 0.29 5.18 12.48
N VAL A 164 1.38 4.41 12.45
CA VAL A 164 2.45 4.51 13.44
C VAL A 164 3.09 5.88 13.39
N PHE A 165 3.45 6.35 12.19
CA PHE A 165 4.04 7.68 11.97
C PHE A 165 3.14 8.80 12.50
N VAL A 166 1.87 8.78 12.11
CA VAL A 166 0.93 9.84 12.50
C VAL A 166 0.65 9.81 14.01
N ASN A 167 0.49 8.62 14.58
CA ASN A 167 0.27 8.49 16.02
C ASN A 167 1.46 9.04 16.82
N GLU A 168 2.69 8.70 16.47
CA GLU A 168 3.88 9.24 17.13
C GLU A 168 3.99 10.77 16.94
N MET A 169 3.71 11.29 15.75
CA MET A 169 3.72 12.73 15.49
C MET A 169 2.67 13.48 16.33
N MET A 170 1.48 12.90 16.53
CA MET A 170 0.45 13.47 17.38
C MET A 170 0.84 13.43 18.86
N ILE A 171 1.40 12.33 19.36
CA ILE A 171 1.91 12.23 20.73
C ILE A 171 2.96 13.32 20.96
N LEU A 172 3.91 13.50 20.04
CA LEU A 172 4.91 14.56 20.12
C LEU A 172 4.28 15.95 20.17
N TYR A 173 3.30 16.22 19.33
CA TYR A 173 2.63 17.52 19.29
C TYR A 173 1.95 17.82 20.65
N TRP A 174 1.22 16.87 21.20
CA TRP A 174 0.54 17.05 22.51
C TRP A 174 1.50 17.11 23.70
N ALA A 175 2.66 16.49 23.57
CA ALA A 175 3.75 16.59 24.55
C ALA A 175 4.66 17.81 24.32
N SER A 176 4.23 18.80 23.54
CA SER A 176 5.04 20.01 23.23
C SER A 176 6.42 19.69 22.64
N GLY A 177 6.49 18.61 21.86
CA GLY A 177 7.71 18.15 21.18
C GLY A 177 8.66 17.33 22.05
N ASP A 178 8.22 16.87 23.21
CA ASP A 178 9.02 16.03 24.12
C ASP A 178 9.12 14.59 23.60
N LEU A 179 10.34 14.16 23.21
CA LEU A 179 10.60 12.82 22.71
C LEU A 179 10.47 11.73 23.79
N GLU A 180 10.57 12.08 25.08
CA GLU A 180 10.40 11.13 26.18
C GLU A 180 8.94 10.66 26.34
N ALA A 181 7.99 11.39 25.76
CA ALA A 181 6.59 10.97 25.71
C ALA A 181 6.32 9.80 24.76
N LEU A 182 7.24 9.53 23.82
CA LEU A 182 7.13 8.41 22.88
C LEU A 182 7.62 7.10 23.53
N PRO A 183 7.08 5.94 23.10
CA PRO A 183 7.69 4.65 23.41
C PRO A 183 9.15 4.66 22.99
N GLY A 184 10.06 4.07 23.78
CA GLY A 184 11.52 4.09 23.59
C GLY A 184 12.03 4.23 22.15
N ALA A 185 13.30 4.08 21.90
CA ALA A 185 13.85 4.18 20.53
C ALA A 185 13.27 3.10 19.64
N PRO A 186 12.73 3.44 18.44
CA PRO A 186 12.24 2.44 17.50
C PRO A 186 13.38 1.56 17.02
N ARG A 187 13.07 0.30 16.70
CA ARG A 187 14.06 -0.56 16.06
C ARG A 187 14.40 -0.02 14.67
N PRO A 188 15.68 0.11 14.28
CA PRO A 188 16.07 0.70 13.01
C PRO A 188 15.69 -0.23 11.82
N TYR A 189 15.25 0.36 10.71
CA TYR A 189 14.90 -0.35 9.48
C TYR A 189 16.04 -1.20 8.90
N ARG A 190 17.29 -0.83 9.16
CA ARG A 190 18.46 -1.65 8.79
C ARG A 190 18.43 -3.08 9.34
N ASP A 191 17.78 -3.29 10.51
CA ASP A 191 17.67 -4.64 11.09
C ASP A 191 16.76 -5.52 10.24
N TYR A 192 15.71 -4.93 9.63
CA TYR A 192 14.88 -5.64 8.65
C TYR A 192 15.68 -5.97 7.38
N ILE A 193 16.46 -5.04 6.84
CA ILE A 193 17.33 -5.31 5.70
C ILE A 193 18.36 -6.41 6.04
N GLY A 194 18.93 -6.37 7.24
CA GLY A 194 19.81 -7.43 7.75
C GLY A 194 19.10 -8.78 7.89
N TRP A 195 17.84 -8.78 8.34
CA TRP A 195 17.01 -9.97 8.38
C TRP A 195 16.78 -10.57 6.98
N LEU A 196 16.44 -9.72 5.99
CA LEU A 196 16.29 -10.13 4.59
C LEU A 196 17.57 -10.74 4.01
N ALA A 197 18.72 -10.14 4.28
CA ALA A 197 20.02 -10.60 3.79
C ALA A 197 20.40 -11.99 4.33
N ASN A 198 19.87 -12.37 5.49
CA ASN A 198 20.12 -13.66 6.13
C ASN A 198 19.08 -14.76 5.80
N ARG A 199 18.12 -14.49 4.89
CA ARG A 199 17.12 -15.49 4.48
C ARG A 199 17.70 -16.51 3.51
N ASP A 200 17.25 -17.76 3.66
CA ASP A 200 17.56 -18.82 2.71
C ASP A 200 16.74 -18.61 1.42
N GLN A 201 17.32 -17.84 0.51
CA GLN A 201 16.68 -17.56 -0.78
C GLN A 201 16.53 -18.80 -1.65
N ALA A 202 17.46 -19.79 -1.56
CA ALA A 202 17.39 -21.01 -2.36
C ALA A 202 16.19 -21.88 -1.95
N ALA A 203 15.98 -22.07 -0.64
CA ALA A 203 14.82 -22.78 -0.12
C ALA A 203 13.52 -22.08 -0.53
N SER A 204 13.46 -20.75 -0.41
CA SER A 204 12.28 -19.98 -0.80
C SER A 204 12.01 -20.06 -2.30
N GLN A 205 13.04 -19.94 -3.15
CA GLN A 205 12.90 -20.13 -4.59
C GLN A 205 12.38 -21.53 -4.95
N GLN A 206 12.76 -22.57 -4.20
CA GLN A 206 12.26 -23.92 -4.43
C GLN A 206 10.76 -24.04 -4.12
N ILE A 207 10.29 -23.45 -3.01
CA ILE A 207 8.86 -23.40 -2.65
C ILE A 207 8.07 -22.67 -3.73
N TRP A 208 8.53 -21.49 -4.14
CA TRP A 208 7.89 -20.72 -5.20
C TRP A 208 7.90 -21.45 -6.55
N ARG A 209 9.00 -22.13 -6.89
CA ARG A 209 9.07 -22.96 -8.12
C ARG A 209 8.03 -24.08 -8.10
N GLN A 210 7.82 -24.72 -6.96
CA GLN A 210 6.79 -25.76 -6.81
C GLN A 210 5.38 -25.18 -6.93
N HIS A 211 5.14 -24.03 -6.31
CA HIS A 211 3.83 -23.36 -6.37
C HIS A 211 3.47 -22.90 -7.79
N LEU A 212 4.44 -22.38 -8.52
CA LEU A 212 4.27 -21.86 -9.88
C LEU A 212 4.57 -22.89 -10.99
N ALA A 213 4.90 -24.13 -10.63
CA ALA A 213 5.21 -25.18 -11.61
C ALA A 213 4.02 -25.42 -12.55
N ASP A 214 4.33 -25.57 -13.86
CA ASP A 214 3.31 -25.86 -14.90
C ASP A 214 2.18 -24.82 -14.96
N LEU A 215 2.49 -23.56 -14.73
CA LEU A 215 1.52 -22.47 -14.87
C LEU A 215 1.07 -22.39 -16.34
N PRO A 216 -0.22 -22.57 -16.65
CA PRO A 216 -0.70 -22.69 -18.03
C PRO A 216 -0.66 -21.37 -18.81
N GLY A 217 -0.30 -20.28 -18.19
CA GLY A 217 -0.19 -18.93 -18.75
C GLY A 217 -0.67 -17.86 -17.79
N PRO A 218 -0.57 -16.59 -18.15
CA PRO A 218 -0.98 -15.48 -17.28
C PRO A 218 -2.50 -15.43 -17.11
N THR A 219 -2.95 -14.90 -15.98
CA THR A 219 -4.34 -14.56 -15.73
C THR A 219 -4.51 -13.05 -15.89
N LEU A 220 -4.93 -12.60 -17.07
CA LEU A 220 -5.09 -11.19 -17.40
C LEU A 220 -6.60 -10.88 -17.51
N LEU A 221 -7.16 -10.36 -16.44
CA LEU A 221 -8.59 -10.05 -16.35
C LEU A 221 -8.98 -8.96 -17.34
N SER A 222 -8.18 -7.90 -17.44
CA SER A 222 -8.48 -6.77 -18.34
C SER A 222 -8.63 -7.24 -19.79
N ALA A 223 -7.69 -8.06 -20.27
CA ALA A 223 -7.76 -8.61 -21.62
C ALA A 223 -8.99 -9.53 -21.81
N ALA A 224 -9.30 -10.38 -20.84
CA ALA A 224 -10.48 -11.27 -20.89
C ALA A 224 -11.79 -10.48 -20.90
N MET A 225 -11.83 -9.33 -20.25
CA MET A 225 -12.99 -8.43 -20.23
C MET A 225 -13.12 -7.54 -21.48
N GLY A 226 -12.23 -7.71 -22.46
CA GLY A 226 -12.15 -6.82 -23.62
C GLY A 226 -11.69 -5.42 -23.29
N GLY A 227 -11.05 -5.24 -22.12
CA GLY A 227 -10.46 -3.99 -21.70
C GLY A 227 -9.10 -3.77 -22.37
N ALA A 228 -8.82 -2.52 -22.64
CA ALA A 228 -7.49 -2.04 -23.02
C ALA A 228 -7.17 -0.90 -22.05
N PRO A 229 -6.33 -1.13 -21.03
CA PRO A 229 -5.83 -0.04 -20.23
C PRO A 229 -5.16 0.95 -21.17
N SER A 230 -5.63 2.20 -21.16
CA SER A 230 -5.04 3.23 -22.01
C SER A 230 -3.67 3.60 -21.48
N ASP A 231 -2.65 3.73 -22.32
CA ASP A 231 -1.34 4.28 -21.95
C ASP A 231 -1.44 5.72 -21.43
N SER A 232 -2.57 6.39 -21.69
CA SER A 232 -2.94 7.70 -21.16
C SER A 232 -3.94 7.63 -20.01
N ALA A 233 -4.21 6.43 -19.46
CA ALA A 233 -5.12 6.28 -18.33
C ALA A 233 -4.56 7.05 -17.13
N GLY A 234 -5.40 7.84 -16.51
CA GLY A 234 -5.12 8.48 -15.24
C GLY A 234 -5.00 7.45 -14.11
N LEU A 235 -4.93 7.95 -12.88
CA LEU A 235 -4.92 7.10 -11.69
C LEU A 235 -6.19 6.23 -11.62
N PRO A 236 -6.12 5.03 -11.01
CA PRO A 236 -7.29 4.19 -10.77
C PRO A 236 -8.39 4.94 -10.02
N ARG A 237 -9.64 4.64 -10.33
CA ARG A 237 -10.79 5.19 -9.61
C ARG A 237 -11.35 4.18 -8.64
N GLY A 238 -11.55 4.61 -7.39
CA GLY A 238 -12.11 3.78 -6.33
C GLY A 238 -13.64 3.80 -6.33
N THR A 239 -14.22 2.63 -6.07
CA THR A 239 -15.64 2.45 -5.73
C THR A 239 -15.73 1.65 -4.44
N GLU A 240 -16.34 2.23 -3.43
CA GLU A 240 -16.46 1.61 -2.12
C GLU A 240 -17.80 0.87 -1.98
N LEU A 241 -17.74 -0.36 -1.45
CA LEU A 241 -18.89 -1.16 -1.07
C LEU A 241 -18.78 -1.45 0.43
N ARG A 242 -19.85 -1.15 1.17
CA ARG A 242 -19.94 -1.49 2.59
C ARG A 242 -20.86 -2.68 2.79
N ILE A 243 -20.35 -3.68 3.49
CA ILE A 243 -21.15 -4.79 4.00
C ILE A 243 -21.56 -4.38 5.42
N ASP A 244 -22.84 -4.32 5.67
CA ASP A 244 -23.37 -3.90 6.96
C ASP A 244 -22.92 -4.78 8.13
N SER A 245 -23.08 -4.29 9.34
CA SER A 245 -22.62 -4.98 10.55
C SER A 245 -23.20 -6.37 10.74
N PRO A 246 -24.51 -6.65 10.50
CA PRO A 246 -25.05 -7.99 10.59
C PRO A 246 -24.42 -8.96 9.59
N ALA A 247 -24.34 -8.61 8.31
CA ALA A 247 -23.76 -9.47 7.27
C ALA A 247 -22.24 -9.64 7.47
N THR A 248 -21.55 -8.61 7.96
CA THR A 248 -20.13 -8.71 8.34
C THR A 248 -19.93 -9.68 9.49
N ALA A 249 -20.78 -9.61 10.53
CA ALA A 249 -20.71 -10.54 11.67
C ALA A 249 -20.93 -12.00 11.22
N GLU A 250 -21.87 -12.24 10.29
CA GLU A 250 -22.08 -13.57 9.70
C GLU A 250 -20.84 -14.07 8.93
N LEU A 251 -20.17 -13.20 8.16
CA LEU A 251 -18.93 -13.55 7.45
C LEU A 251 -17.79 -13.87 8.42
N VAL A 252 -17.59 -13.04 9.43
CA VAL A 252 -16.51 -13.20 10.42
C VAL A 252 -16.73 -14.47 11.25
N GLU A 253 -17.94 -14.68 11.80
CA GLU A 253 -18.26 -15.85 12.61
C GLU A 253 -18.30 -17.11 11.75
N GLY A 254 -18.86 -17.02 10.54
CA GLY A 254 -18.87 -18.10 9.58
C GLY A 254 -17.49 -18.58 9.17
N ALA A 255 -16.56 -17.67 8.96
CA ALA A 255 -15.16 -17.98 8.70
C ALA A 255 -14.50 -18.62 9.92
N ARG A 256 -14.64 -17.99 11.09
CA ARG A 256 -14.04 -18.43 12.36
C ARG A 256 -14.47 -19.84 12.73
N SER A 257 -15.76 -20.13 12.69
CA SER A 257 -16.33 -21.44 13.04
C SER A 257 -15.87 -22.57 12.10
N ARG A 258 -15.40 -22.21 10.88
CA ARG A 258 -14.89 -23.15 9.87
C ARG A 258 -13.36 -23.22 9.81
N GLY A 259 -12.67 -22.48 10.68
CA GLY A 259 -11.20 -22.45 10.78
C GLY A 259 -10.53 -21.74 9.62
N VAL A 260 -11.21 -20.79 8.98
CA VAL A 260 -10.63 -19.92 7.93
C VAL A 260 -10.78 -18.45 8.28
N THR A 261 -10.06 -17.58 7.59
CA THR A 261 -10.16 -16.13 7.76
C THR A 261 -11.09 -15.50 6.73
N VAL A 262 -11.59 -14.29 7.02
CA VAL A 262 -12.34 -13.48 6.04
C VAL A 262 -11.48 -13.22 4.79
N ASN A 263 -10.19 -12.97 4.97
CA ASN A 263 -9.25 -12.83 3.85
C ASN A 263 -9.25 -14.08 2.94
N THR A 264 -9.24 -15.29 3.52
CA THR A 264 -9.32 -16.54 2.74
C THR A 264 -10.62 -16.62 1.94
N LEU A 265 -11.75 -16.20 2.53
CA LEU A 265 -13.03 -16.17 1.81
C LEU A 265 -13.00 -15.17 0.65
N LEU A 266 -12.44 -13.98 0.85
CA LEU A 266 -12.29 -12.97 -0.20
C LEU A 266 -11.34 -13.45 -1.31
N GLN A 267 -10.21 -14.06 -0.96
CA GLN A 267 -9.29 -14.65 -1.93
C GLN A 267 -9.94 -15.76 -2.76
N MET A 268 -10.73 -16.65 -2.13
CA MET A 268 -11.45 -17.71 -2.84
C MET A 268 -12.58 -17.13 -3.70
N ALA A 269 -13.32 -16.14 -3.21
CA ALA A 269 -14.34 -15.46 -3.96
C ALA A 269 -13.76 -14.77 -5.20
N TRP A 270 -12.63 -14.08 -5.02
CA TRP A 270 -11.91 -13.44 -6.13
C TRP A 270 -11.42 -14.47 -7.15
N ALA A 271 -10.81 -15.56 -6.69
CA ALA A 271 -10.37 -16.65 -7.56
C ALA A 271 -11.53 -17.20 -8.42
N LEU A 272 -12.71 -17.41 -7.83
CA LEU A 272 -13.91 -17.88 -8.55
C LEU A 272 -14.40 -16.84 -9.55
N VAL A 273 -14.48 -15.57 -9.17
CA VAL A 273 -14.92 -14.50 -10.08
C VAL A 273 -13.97 -14.39 -11.27
N VAL A 274 -12.67 -14.35 -11.02
CA VAL A 274 -11.63 -14.30 -12.09
C VAL A 274 -11.72 -15.55 -12.96
N SER A 275 -11.85 -16.74 -12.37
CA SER A 275 -12.02 -17.99 -13.10
C SER A 275 -13.17 -17.94 -14.11
N ARG A 276 -14.33 -17.46 -13.70
CA ARG A 276 -15.51 -17.37 -14.58
C ARG A 276 -15.38 -16.28 -15.65
N LEU A 277 -14.68 -15.19 -15.35
CA LEU A 277 -14.47 -14.10 -16.30
C LEU A 277 -13.35 -14.38 -17.30
N THR A 278 -12.40 -15.24 -16.95
CA THR A 278 -11.27 -15.61 -17.81
C THR A 278 -11.40 -17.00 -18.45
N ASP A 279 -12.48 -17.74 -18.12
CA ASP A 279 -12.71 -19.14 -18.53
C ASP A 279 -11.52 -20.06 -18.19
N ARG A 280 -11.01 -19.97 -16.93
CA ARG A 280 -9.84 -20.72 -16.44
C ARG A 280 -10.12 -21.31 -15.08
N ASP A 281 -9.74 -22.57 -14.86
CA ASP A 281 -9.81 -23.23 -13.54
C ASP A 281 -8.50 -23.11 -12.74
N ASP A 282 -7.46 -22.56 -13.35
CA ASP A 282 -6.15 -22.31 -12.76
C ASP A 282 -5.83 -20.83 -12.95
N VAL A 283 -6.01 -20.07 -11.89
CA VAL A 283 -5.89 -18.60 -11.91
C VAL A 283 -4.79 -18.11 -10.99
N VAL A 284 -4.17 -17.00 -11.36
CA VAL A 284 -3.16 -16.30 -10.57
C VAL A 284 -3.55 -14.84 -10.43
N PHE A 285 -3.41 -14.29 -9.24
CA PHE A 285 -3.55 -12.86 -8.97
C PHE A 285 -2.56 -12.43 -7.91
N GLY A 286 -2.24 -11.14 -7.87
CA GLY A 286 -1.38 -10.58 -6.84
C GLY A 286 -2.06 -10.55 -5.48
N VAL A 287 -1.32 -10.83 -4.43
CA VAL A 287 -1.74 -10.55 -3.05
C VAL A 287 -0.65 -9.80 -2.33
N THR A 288 -1.05 -8.86 -1.47
CA THR A 288 -0.10 -8.15 -0.61
C THR A 288 0.15 -8.96 0.66
N VAL A 289 1.42 -9.15 0.99
CA VAL A 289 1.87 -9.71 2.27
C VAL A 289 2.52 -8.61 3.11
N SER A 290 2.34 -8.66 4.44
CA SER A 290 2.79 -7.60 5.35
C SER A 290 4.32 -7.43 5.41
N GLY A 291 5.07 -8.49 5.08
CA GLY A 291 6.53 -8.48 5.13
C GLY A 291 7.14 -8.23 6.51
N ARG A 292 6.33 -8.24 7.58
CA ARG A 292 6.77 -8.03 8.96
C ARG A 292 6.94 -9.38 9.67
N PRO A 293 8.18 -9.91 9.76
CA PRO A 293 8.42 -11.23 10.32
C PRO A 293 8.29 -11.21 11.85
N ALA A 294 7.60 -12.19 12.40
CA ALA A 294 7.40 -12.31 13.85
C ALA A 294 8.72 -12.53 14.63
N GLU A 295 9.77 -13.02 13.96
CA GLU A 295 11.09 -13.22 14.54
C GLU A 295 11.86 -11.91 14.79
N LEU A 296 11.45 -10.83 14.13
CA LEU A 296 12.06 -9.52 14.30
C LEU A 296 11.26 -8.73 15.35
N ALA A 297 11.62 -8.89 16.62
CA ALA A 297 10.93 -8.21 17.72
C ALA A 297 10.87 -6.69 17.49
N GLY A 298 9.68 -6.09 17.68
CA GLY A 298 9.44 -4.65 17.47
C GLY A 298 9.19 -4.25 16.02
N VAL A 299 9.11 -5.22 15.08
CA VAL A 299 8.86 -4.93 13.65
C VAL A 299 7.51 -4.25 13.43
N GLU A 300 6.54 -4.47 14.29
CA GLU A 300 5.19 -3.89 14.23
C GLU A 300 5.17 -2.38 14.45
N THR A 301 6.18 -1.83 15.13
CA THR A 301 6.33 -0.39 15.39
C THR A 301 7.39 0.27 14.50
N MET A 302 8.08 -0.49 13.67
CA MET A 302 9.04 0.06 12.72
C MET A 302 8.32 0.79 11.59
N ILE A 303 8.88 1.92 11.15
CA ILE A 303 8.40 2.67 9.99
C ILE A 303 9.31 2.36 8.81
N GLY A 304 8.71 2.00 7.66
CA GLY A 304 9.44 1.64 6.43
C GLY A 304 8.53 0.99 5.40
N LEU A 305 9.13 0.49 4.32
CA LEU A 305 8.45 -0.35 3.33
C LEU A 305 8.74 -1.83 3.63
N PHE A 306 7.77 -2.53 4.17
CA PHE A 306 7.87 -3.96 4.50
C PHE A 306 7.02 -4.82 3.59
N ILE A 307 5.87 -4.32 3.13
CA ILE A 307 4.96 -5.08 2.27
C ILE A 307 5.67 -5.61 1.03
N ASN A 308 5.16 -6.72 0.51
CA ASN A 308 5.52 -7.22 -0.81
C ASN A 308 4.28 -7.72 -1.54
N THR A 309 4.32 -7.70 -2.87
CA THR A 309 3.28 -8.28 -3.72
C THR A 309 3.77 -9.61 -4.26
N VAL A 310 3.01 -10.66 -4.01
CA VAL A 310 3.35 -12.02 -4.43
C VAL A 310 2.21 -12.66 -5.22
N PRO A 311 2.51 -13.56 -6.18
CA PRO A 311 1.49 -14.29 -6.91
C PRO A 311 0.80 -15.33 -6.03
N LEU A 312 -0.52 -15.29 -5.95
CA LEU A 312 -1.33 -16.36 -5.36
C LEU A 312 -2.01 -17.15 -6.49
N ARG A 313 -1.56 -18.38 -6.69
CA ARG A 313 -2.17 -19.30 -7.65
C ARG A 313 -3.24 -20.12 -6.96
N VAL A 314 -4.40 -20.21 -7.58
CA VAL A 314 -5.53 -21.00 -7.09
C VAL A 314 -5.99 -21.96 -8.19
N ARG A 315 -5.85 -23.26 -7.92
CA ARG A 315 -6.39 -24.32 -8.78
C ARG A 315 -7.78 -24.71 -8.26
N LEU A 316 -8.79 -24.42 -9.05
CA LEU A 316 -10.18 -24.63 -8.70
C LEU A 316 -10.64 -25.99 -9.22
N ASP A 317 -11.03 -26.88 -8.32
CA ASP A 317 -11.63 -28.16 -8.68
C ASP A 317 -13.15 -28.08 -8.46
N ALA A 318 -13.91 -28.08 -9.54
CA ALA A 318 -15.36 -27.96 -9.56
C ALA A 318 -16.08 -29.05 -8.75
N ALA A 319 -15.46 -30.21 -8.54
CA ALA A 319 -16.05 -31.36 -7.83
C ALA A 319 -15.74 -31.37 -6.32
N VAL A 320 -14.70 -30.65 -5.91
CA VAL A 320 -14.27 -30.60 -4.50
C VAL A 320 -15.14 -29.64 -3.70
N ALA A 321 -15.41 -30.00 -2.44
CA ALA A 321 -16.21 -29.18 -1.54
C ALA A 321 -15.55 -27.81 -1.26
N VAL A 322 -16.35 -26.75 -1.19
CA VAL A 322 -15.91 -25.37 -0.92
C VAL A 322 -14.98 -25.29 0.28
N GLY A 323 -15.38 -25.89 1.40
CA GLY A 323 -14.59 -25.84 2.64
C GLY A 323 -13.23 -26.52 2.52
N ALA A 324 -13.12 -27.59 1.73
CA ALA A 324 -11.83 -28.25 1.50
C ALA A 324 -10.88 -27.33 0.70
N GLN A 325 -11.40 -26.65 -0.33
CA GLN A 325 -10.61 -25.74 -1.14
C GLN A 325 -10.20 -24.46 -0.37
N CYS A 326 -11.11 -23.86 0.40
CA CYS A 326 -10.78 -22.71 1.24
C CYS A 326 -9.68 -23.05 2.25
N ARG A 327 -9.74 -24.20 2.90
CA ARG A 327 -8.68 -24.64 3.82
C ARG A 327 -7.36 -24.93 3.13
N ALA A 328 -7.39 -25.48 1.91
CA ALA A 328 -6.17 -25.68 1.10
C ALA A 328 -5.55 -24.32 0.72
N LEU A 329 -6.34 -23.40 0.19
CA LEU A 329 -5.91 -22.04 -0.14
C LEU A 329 -5.27 -21.34 1.06
N GLN A 330 -5.89 -21.44 2.26
CA GLN A 330 -5.34 -20.82 3.46
C GLN A 330 -3.98 -21.38 3.85
N ARG A 331 -3.79 -22.71 3.75
CA ARG A 331 -2.48 -23.31 4.03
C ARG A 331 -1.42 -22.86 3.03
N ASP A 332 -1.76 -22.85 1.74
CA ASP A 332 -0.85 -22.42 0.69
C ASP A 332 -0.47 -20.95 0.87
N ALA A 333 -1.45 -20.08 1.08
CA ALA A 333 -1.21 -18.65 1.34
C ALA A 333 -0.37 -18.41 2.60
N ALA A 334 -0.53 -19.21 3.66
CA ALA A 334 0.29 -19.12 4.86
C ALA A 334 1.76 -19.52 4.55
N THR A 335 1.97 -20.63 3.85
CA THR A 335 3.32 -21.06 3.42
C THR A 335 3.99 -19.99 2.56
N LEU A 336 3.28 -19.45 1.57
CA LEU A 336 3.82 -18.44 0.65
C LEU A 336 4.15 -17.12 1.36
N ARG A 337 3.37 -16.74 2.37
CA ARG A 337 3.64 -15.55 3.19
C ARG A 337 4.97 -15.67 3.94
N ASP A 338 5.30 -16.84 4.48
CA ASP A 338 6.56 -17.07 5.19
C ASP A 338 7.78 -16.98 4.24
N HIS A 339 7.55 -17.12 2.93
CA HIS A 339 8.54 -16.98 1.86
C HIS A 339 8.29 -15.76 0.96
N GLY A 340 7.46 -14.82 1.42
CA GLY A 340 6.99 -13.67 0.66
C GLY A 340 8.01 -12.54 0.47
N TYR A 341 9.28 -12.79 0.71
CA TYR A 341 10.37 -11.80 0.62
C TYR A 341 11.20 -11.90 -0.67
N LEU A 342 10.78 -12.68 -1.66
CA LEU A 342 11.41 -12.66 -2.98
C LEU A 342 10.89 -11.49 -3.82
N GLY A 343 11.78 -10.90 -4.62
CA GLY A 343 11.42 -9.81 -5.51
C GLY A 343 10.52 -10.24 -6.67
N HIS A 344 9.68 -9.32 -7.16
CA HIS A 344 8.76 -9.58 -8.27
C HIS A 344 9.45 -10.15 -9.51
N ALA A 345 10.61 -9.61 -9.89
CA ALA A 345 11.38 -10.10 -11.04
C ALA A 345 11.82 -11.57 -10.87
N GLN A 346 12.20 -11.95 -9.65
CA GLN A 346 12.57 -13.35 -9.34
C GLN A 346 11.34 -14.27 -9.44
N LEU A 347 10.19 -13.84 -8.88
CA LEU A 347 8.94 -14.60 -8.93
C LEU A 347 8.44 -14.76 -10.36
N ARG A 348 8.53 -13.72 -11.20
CA ARG A 348 8.23 -13.77 -12.64
C ARG A 348 9.09 -14.79 -13.37
N ALA A 349 10.39 -14.78 -13.10
CA ALA A 349 11.31 -15.72 -13.71
C ALA A 349 10.99 -17.19 -13.33
N LEU A 350 10.54 -17.42 -12.09
CA LEU A 350 10.13 -18.74 -11.63
C LEU A 350 8.80 -19.21 -12.25
N GLY A 351 7.87 -18.28 -12.52
CA GLY A 351 6.61 -18.57 -13.18
C GLY A 351 6.73 -18.87 -14.67
N GLY A 352 7.75 -18.33 -15.34
CA GLY A 352 8.11 -18.65 -16.73
C GLY A 352 7.12 -18.15 -17.80
N VAL A 353 6.10 -17.37 -17.46
CA VAL A 353 5.03 -16.90 -18.37
C VAL A 353 5.03 -15.38 -18.58
N GLY A 354 6.09 -14.69 -18.18
CA GLY A 354 6.14 -13.22 -18.24
C GLY A 354 5.32 -12.57 -17.12
N GLU A 355 4.47 -11.59 -17.42
CA GLU A 355 3.49 -11.09 -16.44
C GLU A 355 2.50 -12.21 -16.14
N MET A 356 2.33 -12.50 -14.85
CA MET A 356 1.49 -13.60 -14.40
C MET A 356 0.03 -13.16 -14.17
N PHE A 357 -0.18 -11.90 -13.83
CA PHE A 357 -1.48 -11.37 -13.43
C PHE A 357 -1.53 -9.84 -13.63
N ASP A 358 -2.73 -9.29 -13.75
CA ASP A 358 -3.02 -7.86 -13.84
C ASP A 358 -3.98 -7.38 -12.73
N THR A 359 -4.23 -8.20 -11.73
CA THR A 359 -5.12 -7.87 -10.61
C THR A 359 -4.46 -8.10 -9.26
N LEU A 360 -4.76 -7.24 -8.28
CA LEU A 360 -4.21 -7.27 -6.94
C LEU A 360 -5.34 -7.36 -5.89
N LEU A 361 -5.17 -8.23 -4.89
CA LEU A 361 -6.02 -8.27 -3.71
C LEU A 361 -5.22 -7.87 -2.47
N VAL A 362 -5.68 -6.83 -1.79
CA VAL A 362 -5.10 -6.32 -0.54
C VAL A 362 -6.12 -6.53 0.58
N TYR A 363 -5.72 -7.22 1.63
CA TYR A 363 -6.51 -7.26 2.86
C TYR A 363 -5.78 -6.47 3.94
N GLU A 364 -6.31 -5.29 4.23
CA GLU A 364 -5.70 -4.36 5.17
C GLU A 364 -6.09 -4.73 6.60
N ASN A 365 -5.14 -5.28 7.31
CA ASN A 365 -5.26 -5.55 8.74
C ASN A 365 -4.32 -4.63 9.53
N PHE A 366 -4.33 -3.35 9.17
CA PHE A 366 -3.50 -2.36 9.83
C PHE A 366 -4.01 -2.12 11.26
N PRO A 367 -3.13 -1.77 12.20
CA PRO A 367 -3.54 -1.34 13.53
C PRO A 367 -4.15 0.09 13.48
N LEU A 368 -5.14 0.29 12.59
CA LEU A 368 -5.89 1.54 12.49
C LEU A 368 -6.71 1.85 13.76
N GLY A 369 -6.63 0.99 14.78
CA GLY A 369 -7.37 1.09 16.03
C GLY A 369 -7.20 2.37 16.86
N GLY A 370 -6.24 3.23 16.49
CA GLY A 370 -6.04 4.51 17.18
C GLY A 370 -6.71 5.69 16.50
N MET A 371 -6.45 5.92 15.19
CA MET A 371 -6.80 7.18 14.54
C MET A 371 -7.97 7.10 13.57
N ALA A 372 -8.05 6.09 12.72
CA ALA A 372 -9.20 5.97 11.81
C ALA A 372 -10.47 5.48 12.55
N ALA A 373 -10.32 4.71 13.62
CA ALA A 373 -11.46 4.30 14.46
C ALA A 373 -11.90 5.40 15.44
N ALA A 374 -11.04 6.36 15.78
CA ALA A 374 -11.37 7.42 16.74
C ALA A 374 -12.13 8.60 16.10
N GLY A 375 -12.21 8.68 14.79
CA GLY A 375 -12.90 9.75 14.07
C GLY A 375 -12.26 11.14 14.26
N GLU A 376 -12.05 11.56 15.48
CA GLU A 376 -11.43 12.84 15.85
C GLU A 376 -10.53 12.67 17.07
N LEU A 377 -9.38 13.33 17.06
CA LEU A 377 -8.46 13.40 18.18
C LEU A 377 -8.37 14.84 18.67
N THR A 378 -8.84 15.09 19.88
CA THR A 378 -8.85 16.43 20.49
C THR A 378 -7.98 16.48 21.74
N SER A 379 -7.06 17.43 21.78
CA SER A 379 -6.27 17.74 22.97
C SER A 379 -5.87 19.22 22.96
N ALA A 380 -5.82 19.84 24.13
CA ALA A 380 -5.42 21.25 24.33
C ALA A 380 -6.15 22.25 23.41
N GLY A 381 -7.42 21.99 23.05
CA GLY A 381 -8.21 22.89 22.20
C GLY A 381 -7.89 22.79 20.70
N VAL A 382 -7.12 21.78 20.30
CA VAL A 382 -6.84 21.47 18.89
C VAL A 382 -7.42 20.10 18.55
N THR A 383 -8.16 20.01 17.46
CA THR A 383 -8.79 18.77 16.98
C THR A 383 -8.19 18.39 15.63
N PHE A 384 -7.74 17.15 15.51
CA PHE A 384 -7.29 16.53 14.26
C PHE A 384 -8.35 15.53 13.81
N ARG A 385 -8.74 15.61 12.53
CA ARG A 385 -9.66 14.69 11.88
C ARG A 385 -9.04 14.15 10.60
N PRO A 386 -8.85 12.84 10.45
CA PRO A 386 -8.45 12.26 9.16
C PRO A 386 -9.45 12.68 8.07
N ALA A 387 -8.95 13.14 6.93
CA ALA A 387 -9.77 13.64 5.83
C ALA A 387 -9.65 12.77 4.58
N ALA A 388 -8.44 12.34 4.23
CA ALA A 388 -8.20 11.47 3.09
C ALA A 388 -6.95 10.61 3.32
N LEU A 389 -6.96 9.41 2.74
CA LEU A 389 -5.79 8.56 2.54
C LEU A 389 -5.86 8.03 1.11
N GLU A 390 -4.89 8.37 0.30
CA GLU A 390 -4.78 7.91 -1.08
C GLU A 390 -3.50 7.10 -1.22
N SER A 391 -3.67 5.83 -1.55
CA SER A 391 -2.58 4.88 -1.81
C SER A 391 -2.99 4.04 -3.01
N LEU A 392 -2.37 4.26 -4.16
CA LEU A 392 -2.72 3.62 -5.41
C LEU A 392 -1.61 2.66 -5.85
N THR A 393 -1.89 1.88 -6.89
CA THR A 393 -0.93 0.97 -7.50
C THR A 393 -1.05 1.02 -9.03
N HIS A 394 -0.12 0.40 -9.73
CA HIS A 394 -0.14 0.31 -11.18
C HIS A 394 -1.05 -0.83 -11.71
N PHE A 395 -1.65 -1.63 -10.83
CA PHE A 395 -2.50 -2.75 -11.27
C PHE A 395 -3.81 -2.24 -11.87
N PRO A 396 -4.21 -2.75 -13.04
CA PRO A 396 -5.47 -2.36 -13.68
C PRO A 396 -6.71 -2.55 -12.83
N VAL A 397 -6.71 -3.58 -11.95
CA VAL A 397 -7.81 -3.87 -11.03
C VAL A 397 -7.26 -4.22 -9.67
N VAL A 398 -7.69 -3.51 -8.65
CA VAL A 398 -7.32 -3.76 -7.25
C VAL A 398 -8.59 -3.96 -6.42
N ILE A 399 -8.55 -4.95 -5.54
CA ILE A 399 -9.51 -5.13 -4.46
C ILE A 399 -8.79 -4.85 -3.16
N ALA A 400 -9.16 -3.79 -2.47
CA ALA A 400 -8.73 -3.53 -1.10
C ALA A 400 -9.88 -3.80 -0.14
N ALA A 401 -9.62 -4.53 0.94
CA ALA A 401 -10.65 -4.82 1.93
C ALA A 401 -10.12 -4.58 3.34
N HIS A 402 -10.94 -3.97 4.19
CA HIS A 402 -10.61 -3.70 5.59
C HIS A 402 -11.85 -3.67 6.48
N MET A 403 -11.64 -3.78 7.79
CA MET A 403 -12.70 -3.58 8.76
C MET A 403 -12.80 -2.11 9.15
N ALA A 404 -13.98 -1.51 8.95
CA ALA A 404 -14.32 -0.17 9.44
C ALA A 404 -15.30 -0.29 10.61
N GLY A 405 -14.77 -0.37 11.82
CA GLY A 405 -15.57 -0.71 13.00
C GLY A 405 -16.14 -2.13 12.89
N SER A 406 -17.47 -2.25 12.81
CA SER A 406 -18.18 -3.53 12.65
C SER A 406 -18.59 -3.85 11.20
N GLU A 407 -18.20 -3.02 10.24
CA GLU A 407 -18.50 -3.20 8.82
C GLU A 407 -17.26 -3.65 8.05
N LEU A 408 -17.43 -4.55 7.10
CA LEU A 408 -16.41 -4.89 6.12
C LEU A 408 -16.54 -3.96 4.91
N VAL A 409 -15.50 -3.19 4.65
CA VAL A 409 -15.41 -2.33 3.48
C VAL A 409 -14.61 -3.05 2.40
N VAL A 410 -15.15 -3.07 1.20
CA VAL A 410 -14.47 -3.58 0.00
C VAL A 410 -14.39 -2.45 -1.01
N GLN A 411 -13.18 -2.01 -1.30
CA GLN A 411 -12.91 -0.97 -2.28
C GLN A 411 -12.40 -1.62 -3.57
N MET A 412 -13.01 -1.25 -4.68
CA MET A 412 -12.56 -1.65 -6.02
C MET A 412 -11.90 -0.45 -6.67
N GLU A 413 -10.62 -0.54 -6.98
CA GLU A 413 -9.87 0.46 -7.72
C GLU A 413 -9.62 -0.06 -9.13
N VAL A 414 -10.01 0.71 -10.12
CA VAL A 414 -9.98 0.28 -11.52
C VAL A 414 -9.43 1.39 -12.39
N ILE A 415 -8.47 1.07 -13.25
CA ILE A 415 -7.99 1.95 -14.31
C ILE A 415 -9.07 2.04 -15.39
N ASP A 416 -9.35 3.25 -15.86
CA ASP A 416 -10.35 3.48 -16.91
C ASP A 416 -10.10 2.58 -18.13
N GLY A 417 -11.14 1.90 -18.58
CA GLY A 417 -11.08 0.96 -19.71
C GLY A 417 -10.65 -0.48 -19.35
N ALA A 418 -10.17 -0.76 -18.14
CA ALA A 418 -9.67 -2.10 -17.79
C ALA A 418 -10.75 -3.19 -17.73
N LEU A 419 -12.00 -2.85 -17.46
CA LEU A 419 -13.10 -3.81 -17.31
C LEU A 419 -14.05 -3.86 -18.51
N GLY A 420 -13.72 -3.25 -19.65
CA GLY A 420 -14.62 -3.17 -20.78
C GLY A 420 -15.95 -2.52 -20.41
N VAL A 421 -17.05 -3.26 -20.53
CA VAL A 421 -18.41 -2.78 -20.21
C VAL A 421 -18.83 -3.01 -18.75
N THR A 422 -18.05 -3.77 -17.98
CA THR A 422 -18.36 -4.08 -16.58
C THR A 422 -17.90 -2.92 -15.68
N THR A 423 -18.68 -2.62 -14.64
CA THR A 423 -18.32 -1.59 -13.69
C THR A 423 -17.57 -2.15 -12.47
N ALA A 424 -16.74 -1.32 -11.84
CA ALA A 424 -16.09 -1.65 -10.56
C ALA A 424 -17.13 -2.06 -9.49
N ALA A 425 -18.25 -1.34 -9.40
CA ALA A 425 -19.33 -1.66 -8.47
C ALA A 425 -19.94 -3.05 -8.71
N THR A 426 -20.20 -3.42 -9.96
CA THR A 426 -20.71 -4.75 -10.30
C THR A 426 -19.73 -5.85 -9.92
N LEU A 427 -18.44 -5.65 -10.21
CA LEU A 427 -17.40 -6.61 -9.89
C LEU A 427 -17.25 -6.77 -8.36
N GLY A 428 -17.26 -5.69 -7.60
CA GLY A 428 -17.22 -5.72 -6.14
C GLY A 428 -18.44 -6.43 -5.52
N ARG A 429 -19.65 -6.16 -6.04
CA ARG A 429 -20.88 -6.89 -5.63
C ARG A 429 -20.76 -8.39 -5.89
N ARG A 430 -20.21 -8.81 -7.03
CA ARG A 430 -19.96 -10.24 -7.32
C ARG A 430 -19.01 -10.88 -6.32
N VAL A 431 -17.92 -10.21 -5.95
CA VAL A 431 -16.96 -10.71 -4.96
C VAL A 431 -17.60 -10.88 -3.59
N THR A 432 -18.32 -9.86 -3.11
CA THR A 432 -18.98 -9.90 -1.79
C THR A 432 -20.09 -10.95 -1.72
N ALA A 433 -20.96 -11.02 -2.74
CA ALA A 433 -22.00 -12.05 -2.83
C ALA A 433 -21.40 -13.47 -2.92
N THR A 434 -20.31 -13.64 -3.67
CA THR A 434 -19.62 -14.93 -3.77
C THR A 434 -19.03 -15.34 -2.43
N ALA A 435 -18.40 -14.42 -1.67
CA ALA A 435 -17.87 -14.71 -0.34
C ALA A 435 -18.96 -15.22 0.63
N GLN A 436 -20.17 -14.63 0.60
CA GLN A 436 -21.31 -15.10 1.39
C GLN A 436 -21.79 -16.49 0.94
N ARG A 437 -21.89 -16.71 -0.38
CA ARG A 437 -22.31 -18.01 -0.95
C ARG A 437 -21.33 -19.14 -0.65
N LEU A 438 -20.03 -18.86 -0.54
CA LEU A 438 -19.02 -19.84 -0.10
C LEU A 438 -19.35 -20.39 1.29
N LEU A 439 -19.76 -19.56 2.24
CA LEU A 439 -20.18 -20.00 3.57
C LEU A 439 -21.49 -20.81 3.53
N GLN A 440 -22.46 -20.40 2.72
CA GLN A 440 -23.75 -21.06 2.59
C GLN A 440 -23.60 -22.45 1.93
N ARG A 441 -22.61 -22.61 1.04
CA ARG A 441 -22.35 -23.85 0.28
C ARG A 441 -21.14 -24.63 0.76
N TRP A 442 -20.72 -24.45 2.01
CA TRP A 442 -19.45 -24.91 2.57
C TRP A 442 -19.14 -26.39 2.32
N GLU A 443 -20.14 -27.28 2.49
CA GLU A 443 -20.00 -28.73 2.27
C GLU A 443 -20.38 -29.17 0.84
N ARG A 444 -20.75 -28.22 -0.01
CA ARG A 444 -21.17 -28.51 -1.40
C ARG A 444 -19.99 -28.39 -2.35
N PRO A 445 -20.01 -29.09 -3.50
CA PRO A 445 -19.02 -28.94 -4.55
C PRO A 445 -18.93 -27.48 -5.05
N LEU A 446 -17.70 -27.03 -5.38
CA LEU A 446 -17.43 -25.65 -5.78
C LEU A 446 -18.26 -25.21 -7.00
N ARG A 447 -18.57 -26.12 -7.93
CA ARG A 447 -19.43 -25.84 -9.10
C ARG A 447 -20.83 -25.31 -8.75
N GLU A 448 -21.30 -25.52 -7.52
CA GLU A 448 -22.61 -25.05 -7.07
C GLU A 448 -22.59 -23.61 -6.56
N VAL A 449 -21.43 -22.98 -6.51
CA VAL A 449 -21.29 -21.56 -6.13
C VAL A 449 -21.40 -20.70 -7.38
N SER A 450 -22.49 -19.94 -7.48
CA SER A 450 -22.67 -18.94 -8.54
C SER A 450 -21.89 -17.67 -8.24
N VAL A 451 -21.26 -17.07 -9.24
CA VAL A 451 -20.65 -15.73 -9.17
C VAL A 451 -21.57 -14.64 -9.73
N LEU A 452 -22.67 -15.02 -10.37
CA LEU A 452 -23.66 -14.07 -10.89
C LEU A 452 -24.44 -13.44 -9.74
N LEU A 453 -24.80 -12.19 -9.90
CA LEU A 453 -25.73 -11.51 -8.98
C LEU A 453 -27.16 -12.03 -9.21
N ASP A 454 -28.02 -11.87 -8.22
CA ASP A 454 -29.41 -12.38 -8.30
C ASP A 454 -30.21 -11.67 -9.39
N ASP A 455 -29.88 -10.41 -9.70
CA ASP A 455 -30.43 -9.61 -10.80
C ASP A 455 -29.82 -9.94 -12.18
N GLU A 456 -28.73 -10.71 -12.23
CA GLU A 456 -28.08 -11.20 -13.47
C GLU A 456 -28.49 -12.65 -13.80
N ALA A 457 -29.02 -13.39 -12.83
CA ALA A 457 -29.54 -14.71 -13.07
C ALA A 457 -30.85 -14.56 -13.88
N ALA A 458 -30.79 -14.86 -15.18
CA ALA A 458 -31.99 -14.84 -16.03
C ALA A 458 -33.06 -15.77 -15.46
N PRO A 459 -34.38 -15.43 -15.60
CA PRO A 459 -35.46 -16.27 -15.17
C PRO A 459 -35.50 -17.62 -15.91
#